data_1058574b1ab6ea632b1f93b9f4184a29
#
_entry.id   1058574b1ab6ea632b1f93b9f4184a29
#
_cell.length_a   1.000
_cell.length_b   1.000
_cell.length_c   1.000
_cell.angle_alpha   90.00
_cell.angle_beta   90.00
_cell.angle_gamma   90.00
#
_symmetry.space_group_name_H-M   'P 1'
#
loop_
_entity.id
_entity.type
_entity.pdbx_description
1 polymer ?
#
loop_
_entity_poly.entity_id
_entity_poly.type
_entity_poly.pdbx_seq_one_letter_code
_entity_poly.pdbx_strand_id
1 'polypeptide(L)'
;MACRAPCLLLPWRLMSSTAASRPVTHHPSTPEIQKLRNEMFSKEKARQQSLIPRIEKIEVQLVGDADLGTMFIMNKGLSTPYSCARHLSEWYTDNSVLALVNGEVWDMNRPLTQSCEIKFLTFKDQDPEEVNKAYWRSCAMMLGYVVETAFKEEFSVELLQSPEVPVVSGAFCYDVVLDSQLNSWKPTQENLQSFTKEVNKLIHQNLPFEALDVEPKVALDIFQHSRCKKAQVEEKASGSPQGTVRVYRFGEFVDLSDGPHISRTGLCSLYEVTAAHILEQQGPWGRVHRFQGLSLPRQLRVFYHIWERLRRRARNPVEDTDSRKAEDPSEGLTTPDSSSETQQQSER
;
A
#
# COMPACT_ATOMS: atom_id res chain seq x y z
N MET A 1 62.46 -59.20 -48.40
CA MET A 1 61.83 -58.18 -49.26
C MET A 1 60.44 -57.89 -48.65
N ALA A 2 60.25 -56.77 -48.04
CA ALA A 2 59.09 -56.41 -47.33
C ALA A 2 58.21 -55.45 -48.16
N CYS A 3 56.97 -55.87 -48.45
CA CYS A 3 55.98 -55.02 -49.05
C CYS A 3 55.16 -54.32 -47.92
N ARG A 4 55.29 -53.00 -47.86
CA ARG A 4 54.45 -52.14 -47.06
C ARG A 4 53.16 -51.78 -47.82
N ALA A 5 51.99 -52.04 -47.18
CA ALA A 5 50.72 -51.57 -47.66
C ALA A 5 50.42 -50.20 -46.99
N PRO A 6 49.80 -49.24 -47.68
CA PRO A 6 49.47 -47.94 -47.08
C PRO A 6 48.13 -47.94 -46.29
N CYS A 7 48.18 -47.40 -45.06
CA CYS A 7 47.03 -47.14 -44.25
C CYS A 7 46.22 -45.96 -44.79
N LEU A 8 44.98 -46.20 -45.19
CA LEU A 8 43.99 -45.17 -45.53
C LEU A 8 43.39 -44.60 -44.24
N LEU A 9 43.75 -43.38 -43.95
CA LEU A 9 43.12 -42.57 -42.89
C LEU A 9 41.81 -41.98 -43.43
N LEU A 10 40.67 -42.41 -42.86
CA LEU A 10 39.37 -41.82 -43.06
C LEU A 10 39.24 -40.52 -42.23
N PRO A 11 38.70 -39.42 -42.76
CA PRO A 11 38.53 -38.21 -42.01
C PRO A 11 37.35 -38.33 -41.03
N TRP A 12 37.58 -38.01 -39.76
CA TRP A 12 36.54 -37.85 -38.75
C TRP A 12 35.65 -36.69 -39.13
N ARG A 13 34.39 -36.98 -39.45
CA ARG A 13 33.34 -35.98 -39.53
C ARG A 13 33.09 -35.45 -38.13
N LEU A 14 33.43 -34.20 -37.86
CA LEU A 14 32.93 -33.40 -36.76
C LEU A 14 31.43 -33.27 -36.93
N MET A 15 30.67 -34.03 -36.13
CA MET A 15 29.26 -33.75 -35.89
C MET A 15 29.20 -32.48 -35.01
N SER A 16 28.97 -31.34 -35.64
CA SER A 16 28.55 -30.13 -34.93
C SER A 16 27.18 -30.38 -34.34
N SER A 17 27.15 -30.67 -33.04
CA SER A 17 25.96 -30.61 -32.21
C SER A 17 25.52 -29.16 -32.18
N THR A 18 24.58 -28.79 -33.05
CA THR A 18 23.78 -27.57 -32.85
C THR A 18 22.89 -27.81 -31.61
N ALA A 19 23.43 -27.45 -30.47
CA ALA A 19 22.61 -27.26 -29.29
C ALA A 19 21.59 -26.18 -29.64
N ALA A 20 20.35 -26.59 -29.87
CA ALA A 20 19.23 -25.65 -29.98
C ALA A 20 19.20 -24.87 -28.64
N SER A 21 19.58 -23.62 -28.69
CA SER A 21 19.41 -22.69 -27.60
C SER A 21 17.90 -22.66 -27.26
N ARG A 22 17.55 -23.21 -26.12
CA ARG A 22 16.20 -23.01 -25.58
C ARG A 22 15.91 -21.51 -25.59
N PRO A 23 14.73 -21.07 -26.07
CA PRO A 23 14.37 -19.68 -25.96
C PRO A 23 14.46 -19.32 -24.48
N VAL A 24 15.36 -18.41 -24.15
CA VAL A 24 15.40 -17.79 -22.83
C VAL A 24 14.11 -16.99 -22.76
N THR A 25 13.12 -17.52 -22.04
CA THR A 25 11.92 -16.76 -21.69
C THR A 25 12.40 -15.64 -20.78
N HIS A 26 12.54 -14.45 -21.37
CA HIS A 26 12.92 -13.25 -20.64
C HIS A 26 11.76 -12.90 -19.70
N HIS A 27 11.89 -13.22 -18.41
CA HIS A 27 10.98 -12.69 -17.40
C HIS A 27 11.28 -11.20 -17.26
N PRO A 28 10.28 -10.33 -17.39
CA PRO A 28 10.51 -8.90 -17.25
C PRO A 28 11.06 -8.57 -15.88
N SER A 29 11.99 -7.63 -15.81
CA SER A 29 12.56 -7.13 -14.56
C SER A 29 11.54 -6.30 -13.76
N THR A 30 11.78 -6.12 -12.47
CA THR A 30 10.90 -5.31 -11.60
C THR A 30 10.64 -3.91 -12.16
N PRO A 31 11.63 -3.14 -12.66
CA PRO A 31 11.39 -1.84 -13.28
C PRO A 31 10.51 -1.92 -14.55
N GLU A 32 10.67 -2.95 -15.36
CA GLU A 32 9.84 -3.16 -16.55
C GLU A 32 8.39 -3.46 -16.17
N ILE A 33 8.18 -4.29 -15.14
CA ILE A 33 6.83 -4.59 -14.60
C ILE A 33 6.17 -3.32 -14.07
N GLN A 34 6.89 -2.50 -13.28
CA GLN A 34 6.37 -1.25 -12.76
C GLN A 34 5.97 -0.28 -13.88
N LYS A 35 6.81 -0.15 -14.88
CA LYS A 35 6.54 0.67 -16.07
C LYS A 35 5.28 0.21 -16.80
N LEU A 36 5.13 -1.10 -17.04
CA LEU A 36 3.94 -1.68 -17.67
C LEU A 36 2.68 -1.39 -16.86
N ARG A 37 2.70 -1.61 -15.53
CA ARG A 37 1.57 -1.30 -14.64
C ARG A 37 1.18 0.18 -14.73
N ASN A 38 2.16 1.09 -14.69
CA ASN A 38 1.93 2.52 -14.78
C ASN A 38 1.37 2.95 -16.15
N GLU A 39 1.87 2.38 -17.25
CA GLU A 39 1.35 2.64 -18.60
C GLU A 39 -0.11 2.18 -18.72
N MET A 40 -0.45 0.99 -18.21
CA MET A 40 -1.81 0.46 -18.23
C MET A 40 -2.76 1.30 -17.37
N PHE A 41 -2.33 1.71 -16.17
CA PHE A 41 -3.10 2.63 -15.32
C PHE A 41 -3.37 3.96 -16.05
N SER A 42 -2.35 4.54 -16.67
CA SER A 42 -2.46 5.81 -17.41
C SER A 42 -3.38 5.70 -18.63
N LYS A 43 -3.29 4.59 -19.36
CA LYS A 43 -4.16 4.30 -20.51
C LYS A 43 -5.62 4.19 -20.08
N GLU A 44 -5.89 3.45 -19.00
CA GLU A 44 -7.24 3.29 -18.49
C GLU A 44 -7.81 4.60 -17.95
N LYS A 45 -7.01 5.38 -17.20
CA LYS A 45 -7.40 6.70 -16.74
C LYS A 45 -7.77 7.63 -17.90
N ALA A 46 -6.95 7.65 -18.96
CA ALA A 46 -7.22 8.44 -20.16
C ALA A 46 -8.48 7.95 -20.89
N ARG A 47 -8.69 6.61 -20.96
CA ARG A 47 -9.92 6.04 -21.55
C ARG A 47 -11.16 6.51 -20.79
N GLN A 48 -11.16 6.41 -19.46
CA GLN A 48 -12.29 6.85 -18.64
C GLN A 48 -12.55 8.36 -18.81
N GLN A 49 -11.51 9.18 -18.85
CA GLN A 49 -11.65 10.62 -19.11
C GLN A 49 -12.24 10.91 -20.51
N SER A 50 -11.85 10.12 -21.52
CA SER A 50 -12.38 10.28 -22.89
C SER A 50 -13.86 9.93 -23.02
N LEU A 51 -14.41 9.15 -22.08
CA LEU A 51 -15.84 8.82 -22.03
C LEU A 51 -16.71 9.99 -21.53
N ILE A 52 -16.10 11.07 -21.07
CA ILE A 52 -16.83 12.29 -20.68
C ILE A 52 -16.96 13.20 -21.91
N PRO A 53 -18.06 13.12 -22.69
CA PRO A 53 -18.17 13.81 -23.98
C PRO A 53 -18.42 15.31 -23.82
N ARG A 54 -18.97 15.70 -22.68
CA ARG A 54 -19.32 17.08 -22.35
C ARG A 54 -19.02 17.36 -20.88
N ILE A 55 -18.42 18.51 -20.63
CA ILE A 55 -18.17 18.97 -19.28
C ILE A 55 -19.49 19.45 -18.67
N GLU A 56 -20.02 18.68 -17.72
CA GLU A 56 -21.15 19.06 -16.89
C GLU A 56 -20.65 19.77 -15.63
N LYS A 57 -21.40 20.80 -15.20
CA LYS A 57 -21.12 21.51 -13.95
C LYS A 57 -21.89 20.87 -12.82
N ILE A 58 -21.24 20.80 -11.67
CA ILE A 58 -21.82 20.38 -10.39
C ILE A 58 -21.61 21.45 -9.34
N GLU A 59 -22.52 21.52 -8.39
CA GLU A 59 -22.45 22.41 -7.25
C GLU A 59 -21.83 21.62 -6.08
N VAL A 60 -20.81 22.18 -5.47
CA VAL A 60 -20.11 21.60 -4.32
C VAL A 60 -20.17 22.59 -3.18
N GLN A 61 -20.91 22.24 -2.13
CA GLN A 61 -21.08 23.09 -0.95
C GLN A 61 -20.05 22.71 0.12
N LEU A 62 -19.30 23.70 0.60
CA LEU A 62 -18.38 23.51 1.72
C LEU A 62 -19.17 23.51 3.04
N VAL A 63 -18.97 22.46 3.85
CA VAL A 63 -19.58 22.30 5.17
C VAL A 63 -18.46 22.23 6.21
N GLY A 64 -18.56 23.02 7.28
CA GLY A 64 -17.57 23.01 8.37
C GLY A 64 -17.48 24.34 9.10
N ASP A 65 -16.67 24.42 10.15
CA ASP A 65 -16.74 25.52 11.11
C ASP A 65 -16.20 26.87 10.59
N ALA A 66 -15.33 26.88 9.59
CA ALA A 66 -14.62 28.11 9.18
C ALA A 66 -15.20 28.84 7.95
N ASP A 67 -15.82 28.12 7.00
CA ASP A 67 -16.23 28.66 5.70
C ASP A 67 -17.65 28.23 5.30
N LEU A 68 -18.56 28.22 6.27
CA LEU A 68 -19.96 27.82 6.09
C LEU A 68 -20.62 28.58 4.94
N GLY A 69 -21.09 27.82 3.94
CA GLY A 69 -21.89 28.36 2.84
C GLY A 69 -21.10 28.67 1.57
N THR A 70 -19.79 28.46 1.53
CA THR A 70 -19.02 28.60 0.28
C THR A 70 -19.47 27.54 -0.71
N MET A 71 -19.90 27.98 -1.89
CA MET A 71 -20.33 27.10 -2.97
C MET A 71 -19.34 27.19 -4.14
N PHE A 72 -18.91 26.02 -4.63
CA PHE A 72 -18.06 25.91 -5.81
C PHE A 72 -18.87 25.37 -6.99
N ILE A 73 -18.60 25.91 -8.18
CA ILE A 73 -19.07 25.33 -9.44
C ILE A 73 -17.91 24.55 -10.06
N MET A 74 -18.01 23.23 -9.99
CA MET A 74 -16.95 22.31 -10.36
C MET A 74 -17.32 21.49 -11.60
N ASN A 75 -16.35 20.75 -12.17
CA ASN A 75 -16.56 19.89 -13.33
C ASN A 75 -16.80 18.44 -12.88
N LYS A 76 -17.96 17.88 -13.21
CA LYS A 76 -18.34 16.51 -12.93
C LYS A 76 -17.32 15.53 -13.52
N GLY A 77 -16.89 14.53 -12.72
CA GLY A 77 -15.96 13.50 -13.14
C GLY A 77 -14.52 13.95 -13.40
N LEU A 78 -14.22 15.25 -13.26
CA LEU A 78 -12.88 15.83 -13.48
C LEU A 78 -12.34 16.53 -12.24
N SER A 79 -13.15 17.36 -11.61
CA SER A 79 -12.75 18.08 -10.41
C SER A 79 -12.77 17.17 -9.20
N THR A 80 -11.85 17.40 -8.28
CA THR A 80 -11.61 16.61 -7.08
C THR A 80 -11.77 17.48 -5.83
N PRO A 81 -11.90 16.90 -4.63
CA PRO A 81 -11.80 17.65 -3.37
C PRO A 81 -10.55 18.52 -3.28
N TYR A 82 -9.41 18.02 -3.77
CA TYR A 82 -8.18 18.79 -3.84
C TYR A 82 -8.32 20.04 -4.73
N SER A 83 -9.08 19.95 -5.82
CA SER A 83 -9.39 21.12 -6.66
C SER A 83 -10.19 22.17 -5.89
N CYS A 84 -11.14 21.75 -5.05
CA CYS A 84 -11.90 22.66 -4.18
C CYS A 84 -10.99 23.33 -3.13
N ALA A 85 -10.11 22.54 -2.48
CA ALA A 85 -9.13 23.07 -1.53
C ALA A 85 -8.23 24.16 -2.14
N ARG A 86 -7.81 23.99 -3.40
CA ARG A 86 -7.01 25.00 -4.13
C ARG A 86 -7.74 26.31 -4.37
N HIS A 87 -9.06 26.31 -4.46
CA HIS A 87 -9.87 27.54 -4.60
C HIS A 87 -10.01 28.30 -3.27
N LEU A 88 -9.80 27.64 -2.15
CA LEU A 88 -9.85 28.26 -0.83
C LEU A 88 -8.53 28.94 -0.47
N SER A 89 -7.52 28.13 -0.19
CA SER A 89 -6.19 28.64 0.16
C SER A 89 -5.14 27.53 0.15
N GLU A 90 -3.87 27.92 0.22
CA GLU A 90 -2.73 27.01 0.40
C GLU A 90 -2.83 26.22 1.70
N TRP A 91 -3.39 26.80 2.76
CA TRP A 91 -3.61 26.10 4.02
C TRP A 91 -4.47 24.84 3.84
N TYR A 92 -5.57 24.92 3.07
CA TYR A 92 -6.42 23.78 2.81
C TYR A 92 -5.70 22.70 1.99
N THR A 93 -4.91 23.08 0.98
CA THR A 93 -4.16 22.13 0.18
C THR A 93 -3.06 21.43 0.98
N ASP A 94 -2.49 22.09 1.97
CA ASP A 94 -1.39 21.56 2.79
C ASP A 94 -1.84 20.76 3.99
N ASN A 95 -3.05 21.00 4.47
CA ASN A 95 -3.53 20.39 5.70
C ASN A 95 -4.64 19.35 5.48
N SER A 96 -5.36 19.40 4.35
CA SER A 96 -6.41 18.42 4.08
C SER A 96 -5.83 17.07 3.69
N VAL A 97 -6.21 16.06 4.44
CA VAL A 97 -5.73 14.69 4.27
C VAL A 97 -6.73 13.87 3.45
N LEU A 98 -8.00 13.96 3.83
CA LEU A 98 -9.17 13.35 3.20
C LEU A 98 -10.30 14.36 3.10
N ALA A 99 -11.38 13.97 2.47
CA ALA A 99 -12.65 14.70 2.48
C ALA A 99 -13.79 13.79 2.91
N LEU A 100 -14.84 14.37 3.49
CA LEU A 100 -16.16 13.76 3.53
C LEU A 100 -16.97 14.32 2.37
N VAL A 101 -17.52 13.46 1.53
CA VAL A 101 -18.41 13.82 0.43
C VAL A 101 -19.78 13.22 0.72
N ASN A 102 -20.76 14.07 1.00
CA ASN A 102 -22.07 13.62 1.47
C ASN A 102 -22.01 12.68 2.71
N GLY A 103 -21.03 12.90 3.59
CA GLY A 103 -20.81 12.07 4.79
C GLY A 103 -19.97 10.82 4.57
N GLU A 104 -19.60 10.47 3.34
CA GLU A 104 -18.72 9.34 3.02
C GLU A 104 -17.26 9.79 2.93
N VAL A 105 -16.34 8.95 3.43
CA VAL A 105 -14.90 9.21 3.36
C VAL A 105 -14.40 9.09 1.92
N TRP A 106 -13.69 10.12 1.47
CA TRP A 106 -13.31 10.29 0.07
C TRP A 106 -11.85 10.72 -0.08
N ASP A 107 -11.16 10.15 -1.08
CA ASP A 107 -9.81 10.58 -1.43
C ASP A 107 -9.79 12.00 -1.97
N MET A 108 -8.81 12.80 -1.57
CA MET A 108 -8.64 14.17 -2.04
C MET A 108 -8.46 14.28 -3.57
N ASN A 109 -7.89 13.27 -4.20
CA ASN A 109 -7.61 13.23 -5.65
C ASN A 109 -8.61 12.38 -6.46
N ARG A 110 -9.69 11.88 -5.82
CA ARG A 110 -10.74 11.15 -6.51
C ARG A 110 -11.77 12.12 -7.08
N PRO A 111 -12.17 11.97 -8.37
CA PRO A 111 -13.14 12.88 -9.00
C PRO A 111 -14.51 12.87 -8.32
N LEU A 112 -15.14 14.05 -8.27
CA LEU A 112 -16.52 14.23 -7.81
C LEU A 112 -17.49 13.92 -8.96
N THR A 113 -18.49 13.09 -8.69
CA THR A 113 -19.41 12.54 -9.72
C THR A 113 -20.78 13.20 -9.76
N GLN A 114 -21.12 14.00 -8.75
CA GLN A 114 -22.41 14.68 -8.61
C GLN A 114 -22.29 15.90 -7.71
N SER A 115 -23.31 16.74 -7.69
CA SER A 115 -23.44 17.83 -6.71
C SER A 115 -23.44 17.25 -5.30
N CYS A 116 -22.69 17.83 -4.38
CA CYS A 116 -22.44 17.27 -3.08
C CYS A 116 -22.05 18.32 -2.04
N GLU A 117 -22.13 17.91 -0.79
CA GLU A 117 -21.51 18.60 0.33
C GLU A 117 -20.10 18.03 0.56
N ILE A 118 -19.15 18.91 0.89
CA ILE A 118 -17.77 18.51 1.17
C ILE A 118 -17.30 19.11 2.50
N LYS A 119 -16.62 18.26 3.31
CA LYS A 119 -15.89 18.68 4.50
C LYS A 119 -14.47 18.13 4.40
N PHE A 120 -13.48 18.97 4.65
CA PHE A 120 -12.08 18.53 4.70
C PHE A 120 -11.74 17.93 6.05
N LEU A 121 -10.98 16.84 6.04
CA LEU A 121 -10.50 16.16 7.24
C LEU A 121 -9.00 16.36 7.41
N THR A 122 -8.59 16.61 8.64
CA THR A 122 -7.19 16.88 9.03
C THR A 122 -6.77 15.98 10.20
N PHE A 123 -5.46 15.89 10.49
CA PHE A 123 -4.96 15.18 11.68
C PHE A 123 -5.30 15.87 13.01
N LYS A 124 -5.82 17.10 12.96
CA LYS A 124 -6.16 17.89 14.14
C LYS A 124 -7.66 17.92 14.46
N ASP A 125 -8.46 17.21 13.68
CA ASP A 125 -9.88 17.09 13.95
C ASP A 125 -10.12 16.37 15.26
N GLN A 126 -11.28 16.56 15.86
CA GLN A 126 -11.65 15.96 17.13
C GLN A 126 -11.65 14.43 17.08
N ASP A 127 -12.07 13.86 15.93
CA ASP A 127 -12.01 12.44 15.64
C ASP A 127 -11.19 12.20 14.35
N PRO A 128 -9.87 11.96 14.47
CA PRO A 128 -8.99 11.74 13.32
C PRO A 128 -8.85 10.26 12.95
N GLU A 129 -9.73 9.36 13.36
CA GLU A 129 -9.56 7.92 13.22
C GLU A 129 -9.40 7.52 11.74
N GLU A 130 -10.30 7.96 10.86
CA GLU A 130 -10.24 7.65 9.43
C GLU A 130 -9.00 8.24 8.75
N VAL A 131 -8.61 9.45 9.16
CA VAL A 131 -7.38 10.10 8.68
C VAL A 131 -6.14 9.30 9.09
N ASN A 132 -6.11 8.79 10.33
CA ASN A 132 -5.01 7.99 10.83
C ASN A 132 -4.93 6.62 10.11
N LYS A 133 -6.06 5.96 9.88
CA LYS A 133 -6.12 4.71 9.09
C LYS A 133 -5.60 4.92 7.68
N ALA A 134 -6.07 5.97 6.99
CA ALA A 134 -5.60 6.31 5.65
C ALA A 134 -4.11 6.63 5.62
N TYR A 135 -3.60 7.32 6.64
CA TYR A 135 -2.18 7.62 6.79
C TYR A 135 -1.33 6.34 6.90
N TRP A 136 -1.72 5.41 7.78
CA TRP A 136 -1.01 4.15 7.95
C TRP A 136 -1.02 3.32 6.67
N ARG A 137 -2.17 3.22 6.02
CA ARG A 137 -2.32 2.52 4.73
C ARG A 137 -1.43 3.12 3.65
N SER A 138 -1.34 4.44 3.60
CA SER A 138 -0.47 5.14 2.64
C SER A 138 1.01 4.94 2.94
N CYS A 139 1.40 4.99 4.21
CA CYS A 139 2.75 4.67 4.64
C CYS A 139 3.13 3.22 4.30
N ALA A 140 2.22 2.28 4.50
CA ALA A 140 2.45 0.88 4.13
C ALA A 140 2.59 0.70 2.61
N MET A 141 1.80 1.41 1.81
CA MET A 141 1.92 1.36 0.35
C MET A 141 3.28 1.92 -0.13
N MET A 142 3.79 2.99 0.49
CA MET A 142 5.16 3.49 0.22
C MET A 142 6.23 2.48 0.63
N LEU A 143 6.02 1.74 1.72
CA LEU A 143 6.90 0.64 2.14
C LEU A 143 6.93 -0.47 1.09
N GLY A 144 5.77 -0.87 0.56
CA GLY A 144 5.66 -1.87 -0.52
C GLY A 144 6.49 -1.50 -1.74
N TYR A 145 6.41 -0.24 -2.21
CA TYR A 145 7.24 0.25 -3.31
C TYR A 145 8.74 0.10 -3.02
N VAL A 146 9.18 0.55 -1.85
CA VAL A 146 10.60 0.52 -1.51
C VAL A 146 11.11 -0.91 -1.40
N VAL A 147 10.32 -1.83 -0.83
CA VAL A 147 10.70 -3.23 -0.74
C VAL A 147 10.74 -3.89 -2.13
N GLU A 148 9.78 -3.59 -3.02
CA GLU A 148 9.78 -4.11 -4.40
C GLU A 148 11.02 -3.68 -5.17
N THR A 149 11.51 -2.45 -4.95
CA THR A 149 12.64 -1.86 -5.69
C THR A 149 14.01 -2.03 -5.02
N ALA A 150 14.05 -2.52 -3.78
CA ALA A 150 15.29 -2.56 -2.99
C ALA A 150 16.24 -3.72 -3.36
N PHE A 151 15.72 -4.77 -3.96
CA PHE A 151 16.50 -5.95 -4.32
C PHE A 151 16.99 -5.84 -5.76
N LYS A 152 18.09 -6.57 -6.05
CA LYS A 152 18.60 -6.63 -7.41
C LYS A 152 17.58 -7.30 -8.35
N GLU A 153 17.60 -6.93 -9.60
CA GLU A 153 16.68 -7.41 -10.64
C GLU A 153 16.68 -8.93 -10.84
N GLU A 154 17.74 -9.62 -10.41
CA GLU A 154 17.85 -11.08 -10.44
C GLU A 154 16.95 -11.78 -9.41
N PHE A 155 16.50 -11.08 -8.36
CA PHE A 155 15.65 -11.62 -7.31
C PHE A 155 14.19 -11.20 -7.52
N SER A 156 13.30 -12.17 -7.48
CA SER A 156 11.88 -11.90 -7.52
C SER A 156 11.38 -11.41 -6.15
N VAL A 157 10.59 -10.34 -6.17
CA VAL A 157 9.86 -9.84 -4.99
C VAL A 157 8.38 -9.81 -5.34
N GLU A 158 7.60 -10.62 -4.66
CA GLU A 158 6.15 -10.65 -4.86
C GLU A 158 5.45 -9.92 -3.71
N LEU A 159 4.81 -8.80 -4.04
CA LEU A 159 4.03 -8.01 -3.11
C LEU A 159 2.73 -8.76 -2.77
N LEU A 160 2.48 -9.01 -1.50
CA LEU A 160 1.24 -9.61 -1.05
C LEU A 160 0.20 -8.54 -0.74
N GLN A 161 0.25 -8.02 0.46
CA GLN A 161 -0.73 -7.05 0.95
C GLN A 161 -0.15 -6.19 2.09
N SER A 162 -0.84 -5.10 2.36
CA SER A 162 -0.69 -4.36 3.61
C SER A 162 -1.82 -4.80 4.53
N PRO A 163 -1.56 -5.63 5.55
CA PRO A 163 -2.60 -6.00 6.50
C PRO A 163 -3.07 -4.78 7.29
N GLU A 164 -4.36 -4.73 7.59
CA GLU A 164 -4.89 -3.70 8.47
C GLU A 164 -4.47 -3.99 9.92
N VAL A 165 -3.67 -3.09 10.45
CA VAL A 165 -3.24 -3.14 11.84
C VAL A 165 -3.76 -1.91 12.58
N PRO A 166 -4.22 -2.06 13.83
CA PRO A 166 -4.67 -0.91 14.62
C PRO A 166 -3.54 0.12 14.77
N VAL A 167 -3.85 1.40 14.60
CA VAL A 167 -2.85 2.49 14.76
C VAL A 167 -2.17 2.43 16.14
N VAL A 168 -2.89 1.99 17.16
CA VAL A 168 -2.34 1.79 18.51
C VAL A 168 -1.25 0.73 18.59
N SER A 169 -1.13 -0.19 17.61
CA SER A 169 -0.05 -1.18 17.55
C SER A 169 1.33 -0.52 17.44
N GLY A 170 1.37 0.65 16.79
CA GLY A 170 2.54 1.51 16.72
C GLY A 170 3.48 1.22 15.56
N ALA A 171 3.08 0.36 14.60
CA ALA A 171 3.79 0.14 13.34
C ALA A 171 2.80 -0.24 12.25
N PHE A 172 2.98 0.27 11.04
CA PHE A 172 2.33 -0.24 9.83
C PHE A 172 3.21 -1.31 9.20
N CYS A 173 2.63 -2.16 8.37
CA CYS A 173 3.39 -3.24 7.76
C CYS A 173 2.97 -3.51 6.31
N TYR A 174 3.86 -4.19 5.60
CA TYR A 174 3.63 -4.71 4.26
C TYR A 174 4.22 -6.12 4.14
N ASP A 175 3.43 -7.06 3.67
CA ASP A 175 3.80 -8.45 3.54
C ASP A 175 4.27 -8.75 2.12
N VAL A 176 5.39 -9.45 2.01
CA VAL A 176 6.00 -9.82 0.73
C VAL A 176 6.52 -11.25 0.76
N VAL A 177 6.62 -11.87 -0.40
CA VAL A 177 7.38 -13.10 -0.61
C VAL A 177 8.65 -12.75 -1.37
N LEU A 178 9.79 -13.09 -0.79
CA LEU A 178 11.08 -12.92 -1.41
C LEU A 178 11.47 -14.17 -2.19
N ASP A 179 12.37 -14.01 -3.17
CA ASP A 179 12.97 -15.11 -3.89
C ASP A 179 13.52 -16.19 -2.95
N SER A 180 13.42 -17.45 -3.34
CA SER A 180 13.88 -18.59 -2.55
C SER A 180 15.37 -18.52 -2.17
N GLN A 181 16.20 -17.86 -2.99
CA GLN A 181 17.61 -17.60 -2.70
C GLN A 181 17.80 -16.65 -1.51
N LEU A 182 16.79 -15.85 -1.19
CA LEU A 182 16.77 -14.92 -0.05
C LEU A 182 16.13 -15.52 1.21
N ASN A 183 15.81 -16.80 1.24
CA ASN A 183 15.18 -17.45 2.41
C ASN A 183 15.98 -17.32 3.72
N SER A 184 17.30 -17.21 3.64
CA SER A 184 18.19 -17.00 4.79
C SER A 184 18.53 -15.53 5.04
N TRP A 185 18.06 -14.61 4.16
CA TRP A 185 18.35 -13.21 4.28
C TRP A 185 17.66 -12.62 5.53
N LYS A 186 18.44 -11.84 6.27
CA LYS A 186 17.94 -11.04 7.40
C LYS A 186 18.39 -9.60 7.20
N PRO A 187 17.47 -8.63 7.37
CA PRO A 187 17.83 -7.24 7.19
C PRO A 187 18.87 -6.80 8.23
N THR A 188 19.92 -6.16 7.77
CA THR A 188 20.86 -5.45 8.63
C THR A 188 20.31 -4.05 8.92
N GLN A 189 20.86 -3.39 9.93
CA GLN A 189 20.53 -1.99 10.24
C GLN A 189 20.79 -1.07 9.02
N GLU A 190 21.82 -1.35 8.25
CA GLU A 190 22.17 -0.60 7.03
C GLU A 190 21.10 -0.78 5.94
N ASN A 191 20.57 -2.00 5.78
CA ASN A 191 19.46 -2.25 4.84
C ASN A 191 18.22 -1.43 5.23
N LEU A 192 17.81 -1.46 6.51
CA LEU A 192 16.66 -0.71 7.01
C LEU A 192 16.84 0.82 6.83
N GLN A 193 18.07 1.32 7.06
CA GLN A 193 18.40 2.72 6.81
C GLN A 193 18.34 3.07 5.31
N SER A 194 18.76 2.15 4.43
CA SER A 194 18.67 2.35 2.98
C SER A 194 17.20 2.45 2.55
N PHE A 195 16.34 1.54 3.02
CA PHE A 195 14.89 1.60 2.76
C PHE A 195 14.29 2.92 3.26
N THR A 196 14.67 3.34 4.46
CA THR A 196 14.24 4.63 5.03
C THR A 196 14.64 5.81 4.14
N LYS A 197 15.85 5.81 3.58
CA LYS A 197 16.34 6.87 2.67
C LYS A 197 15.51 6.92 1.38
N GLU A 198 15.15 5.77 0.81
CA GLU A 198 14.32 5.72 -0.40
C GLU A 198 12.90 6.26 -0.15
N VAL A 199 12.28 5.88 0.97
CA VAL A 199 10.97 6.46 1.33
C VAL A 199 11.07 7.98 1.52
N ASN A 200 12.12 8.47 2.15
CA ASN A 200 12.31 9.92 2.31
C ASN A 200 12.44 10.67 0.97
N LYS A 201 12.99 10.03 -0.07
CA LYS A 201 12.97 10.61 -1.42
C LYS A 201 11.54 10.77 -1.95
N LEU A 202 10.68 9.75 -1.75
CA LEU A 202 9.27 9.83 -2.13
C LEU A 202 8.52 10.95 -1.39
N ILE A 203 8.79 11.11 -0.10
CA ILE A 203 8.21 12.20 0.71
C ILE A 203 8.61 13.57 0.15
N HIS A 204 9.87 13.76 -0.22
CA HIS A 204 10.35 15.02 -0.79
C HIS A 204 9.81 15.28 -2.19
N GLN A 205 9.54 14.24 -2.98
CA GLN A 205 8.89 14.37 -4.30
C GLN A 205 7.44 14.83 -4.19
N ASN A 206 6.82 14.68 -3.02
CA ASN A 206 5.45 15.13 -2.75
C ASN A 206 4.41 14.65 -3.78
N LEU A 207 4.42 13.34 -4.06
CA LEU A 207 3.62 12.69 -5.09
C LEU A 207 2.16 12.54 -4.65
N PRO A 208 1.18 12.80 -5.52
CA PRO A 208 -0.23 12.56 -5.22
C PRO A 208 -0.53 11.06 -5.19
N PHE A 209 -1.45 10.65 -4.30
CA PHE A 209 -2.11 9.35 -4.40
C PHE A 209 -3.33 9.49 -5.30
N GLU A 210 -3.41 8.66 -6.32
CA GLU A 210 -4.47 8.67 -7.32
C GLU A 210 -5.25 7.36 -7.25
N ALA A 211 -6.57 7.44 -7.06
CA ALA A 211 -7.48 6.30 -7.09
C ALA A 211 -8.08 6.13 -8.49
N LEU A 212 -8.23 4.89 -8.93
CA LEU A 212 -8.91 4.54 -10.17
C LEU A 212 -9.75 3.27 -9.96
N ASP A 213 -11.05 3.38 -10.13
CA ASP A 213 -11.96 2.23 -10.12
C ASP A 213 -11.98 1.63 -11.53
N VAL A 214 -11.58 0.36 -11.67
CA VAL A 214 -11.42 -0.32 -12.95
C VAL A 214 -12.24 -1.61 -13.01
N GLU A 215 -12.55 -2.06 -14.23
CA GLU A 215 -13.14 -3.38 -14.43
C GLU A 215 -12.16 -4.49 -14.00
N PRO A 216 -12.62 -5.62 -13.44
CA PRO A 216 -11.75 -6.71 -13.00
C PRO A 216 -10.78 -7.19 -14.07
N LYS A 217 -11.21 -7.22 -15.33
CA LYS A 217 -10.36 -7.60 -16.46
C LYS A 217 -9.15 -6.67 -16.60
N VAL A 218 -9.37 -5.35 -16.50
CA VAL A 218 -8.29 -4.36 -16.58
C VAL A 218 -7.35 -4.49 -15.39
N ALA A 219 -7.88 -4.74 -14.18
CA ALA A 219 -7.06 -4.99 -13.00
C ALA A 219 -6.20 -6.26 -13.17
N LEU A 220 -6.76 -7.36 -13.69
CA LEU A 220 -6.02 -8.59 -14.00
C LEU A 220 -4.90 -8.35 -15.02
N ASP A 221 -5.15 -7.51 -16.03
CA ASP A 221 -4.13 -7.13 -17.01
C ASP A 221 -3.01 -6.30 -16.35
N ILE A 222 -3.35 -5.33 -15.50
CA ILE A 222 -2.36 -4.52 -14.75
C ILE A 222 -1.45 -5.42 -13.90
N PHE A 223 -2.02 -6.42 -13.22
CA PHE A 223 -1.30 -7.31 -12.31
C PHE A 223 -0.95 -8.67 -12.93
N GLN A 224 -0.89 -8.77 -14.26
CA GLN A 224 -0.65 -10.04 -14.96
C GLN A 224 0.62 -10.78 -14.54
N HIS A 225 1.62 -10.08 -14.03
CA HIS A 225 2.89 -10.64 -13.59
C HIS A 225 2.92 -11.09 -12.12
N SER A 226 1.85 -10.83 -11.34
CA SER A 226 1.73 -11.26 -9.94
C SER A 226 0.56 -12.21 -9.76
N ARG A 227 0.87 -13.44 -9.34
CA ARG A 227 -0.16 -14.45 -9.05
C ARG A 227 -1.00 -14.06 -7.84
N CYS A 228 -0.35 -13.51 -6.83
CA CYS A 228 -0.99 -13.04 -5.61
C CYS A 228 -2.00 -11.94 -5.87
N LYS A 229 -1.58 -10.90 -6.59
CA LYS A 229 -2.45 -9.76 -6.92
C LYS A 229 -3.62 -10.17 -7.80
N LYS A 230 -3.44 -11.13 -8.73
CA LYS A 230 -4.56 -11.66 -9.52
C LYS A 230 -5.62 -12.33 -8.64
N ALA A 231 -5.22 -13.19 -7.70
CA ALA A 231 -6.16 -13.82 -6.77
C ALA A 231 -6.90 -12.77 -5.93
N GLN A 232 -6.22 -11.72 -5.46
CA GLN A 232 -6.85 -10.61 -4.74
C GLN A 232 -7.83 -9.82 -5.62
N VAL A 233 -7.52 -9.62 -6.91
CA VAL A 233 -8.45 -8.97 -7.86
C VAL A 233 -9.73 -9.79 -8.00
N GLU A 234 -9.63 -11.11 -8.15
CA GLU A 234 -10.78 -12.01 -8.27
C GLU A 234 -11.65 -11.99 -7.00
N GLU A 235 -11.01 -12.02 -5.83
CA GLU A 235 -11.68 -11.91 -4.52
C GLU A 235 -12.43 -10.58 -4.38
N LYS A 236 -11.74 -9.47 -4.61
CA LYS A 236 -12.32 -8.12 -4.51
C LYS A 236 -13.45 -7.88 -5.53
N ALA A 237 -13.28 -8.40 -6.74
CA ALA A 237 -14.33 -8.32 -7.77
C ALA A 237 -15.60 -9.04 -7.35
N SER A 238 -15.47 -10.20 -6.68
CA SER A 238 -16.60 -10.97 -6.18
C SER A 238 -17.31 -10.28 -5.01
N GLY A 239 -16.60 -9.52 -4.20
CA GLY A 239 -17.13 -8.79 -3.05
C GLY A 239 -17.66 -7.39 -3.36
N SER A 240 -17.35 -6.83 -4.54
CA SER A 240 -17.73 -5.47 -4.90
C SER A 240 -19.17 -5.37 -5.41
N PRO A 241 -20.04 -4.55 -4.80
CA PRO A 241 -21.41 -4.33 -5.29
C PRO A 241 -21.46 -3.73 -6.70
N GLN A 242 -20.44 -2.99 -7.09
CA GLN A 242 -20.34 -2.31 -8.38
C GLN A 242 -19.59 -3.14 -9.42
N GLY A 243 -19.04 -4.31 -9.03
CA GLY A 243 -18.23 -5.15 -9.90
C GLY A 243 -16.94 -4.48 -10.38
N THR A 244 -16.43 -3.49 -9.64
CA THR A 244 -15.17 -2.79 -9.94
C THR A 244 -14.13 -3.07 -8.88
N VAL A 245 -12.86 -2.93 -9.26
CA VAL A 245 -11.71 -3.07 -8.36
C VAL A 245 -10.98 -1.74 -8.29
N ARG A 246 -10.63 -1.31 -7.09
CA ARG A 246 -9.90 -0.07 -6.87
C ARG A 246 -8.40 -0.29 -6.93
N VAL A 247 -7.75 0.51 -7.75
CA VAL A 247 -6.31 0.52 -7.93
C VAL A 247 -5.78 1.90 -7.57
N TYR A 248 -4.69 1.96 -6.85
CA TYR A 248 -4.03 3.21 -6.47
C TYR A 248 -2.68 3.36 -7.15
N ARG A 249 -2.31 4.62 -7.40
CA ARG A 249 -1.00 4.99 -7.91
C ARG A 249 -0.43 6.17 -7.13
N PHE A 250 0.89 6.14 -6.87
CA PHE A 250 1.68 7.34 -6.59
C PHE A 250 3.00 7.26 -7.39
N GLY A 251 3.37 8.36 -8.05
CA GLY A 251 4.47 8.33 -9.00
C GLY A 251 4.27 7.26 -10.08
N GLU A 252 5.19 6.31 -10.17
CA GLU A 252 5.13 5.19 -11.12
C GLU A 252 4.64 3.87 -10.48
N PHE A 253 4.49 3.85 -9.16
CA PHE A 253 4.06 2.67 -8.43
C PHE A 253 2.55 2.50 -8.45
N VAL A 254 2.10 1.33 -8.84
CA VAL A 254 0.68 0.96 -8.93
C VAL A 254 0.43 -0.29 -8.10
N ASP A 255 -0.55 -0.23 -7.18
CA ASP A 255 -0.92 -1.37 -6.34
C ASP A 255 -2.42 -1.41 -6.03
N LEU A 256 -2.89 -2.58 -5.56
CA LEU A 256 -4.24 -2.79 -5.04
C LEU A 256 -4.35 -2.24 -3.62
N SER A 257 -5.40 -1.49 -3.34
CA SER A 257 -5.73 -1.05 -2.00
C SER A 257 -7.22 -0.74 -1.88
N ASP A 258 -7.78 -0.91 -0.70
CA ASP A 258 -9.18 -0.55 -0.44
C ASP A 258 -9.36 0.96 -0.26
N GLY A 259 -8.26 1.65 0.05
CA GLY A 259 -8.31 3.08 0.30
C GLY A 259 -9.16 3.46 1.55
N PRO A 260 -9.44 4.73 1.74
CA PRO A 260 -8.80 5.86 1.06
C PRO A 260 -7.32 6.03 1.45
N HIS A 261 -6.59 6.80 0.65
CA HIS A 261 -5.21 7.19 0.92
C HIS A 261 -5.11 8.70 1.19
N ILE A 262 -4.01 9.10 1.85
CA ILE A 262 -3.71 10.53 2.04
C ILE A 262 -3.53 11.23 0.70
N SER A 263 -3.72 12.56 0.68
CA SER A 263 -3.67 13.32 -0.57
C SER A 263 -2.34 13.21 -1.32
N ARG A 264 -1.22 13.16 -0.59
CA ARG A 264 0.13 13.14 -1.17
C ARG A 264 1.20 12.65 -0.18
N THR A 265 2.32 12.14 -0.69
CA THR A 265 3.41 11.61 0.13
C THR A 265 4.06 12.66 1.03
N GLY A 266 4.04 13.94 0.66
CA GLY A 266 4.62 15.04 1.43
C GLY A 266 3.89 15.39 2.74
N LEU A 267 2.75 14.76 3.03
CA LEU A 267 2.11 14.84 4.36
C LEU A 267 2.87 14.05 5.43
N CYS A 268 3.71 13.10 5.03
CA CYS A 268 4.64 12.41 5.92
C CYS A 268 5.80 13.32 6.31
N SER A 269 6.29 13.19 7.54
CA SER A 269 7.47 13.95 8.01
C SER A 269 8.55 13.00 8.51
N LEU A 270 8.32 12.37 9.65
CA LEU A 270 9.21 11.36 10.17
C LEU A 270 8.78 10.01 9.63
N TYR A 271 9.70 9.30 8.99
CA TYR A 271 9.43 7.96 8.47
C TYR A 271 10.67 7.09 8.69
N GLU A 272 10.47 5.89 9.20
CA GLU A 272 11.54 4.90 9.41
C GLU A 272 11.03 3.49 9.15
N VAL A 273 11.79 2.71 8.40
CA VAL A 273 11.62 1.26 8.30
C VAL A 273 12.32 0.65 9.49
N THR A 274 11.56 0.01 10.39
CA THR A 274 12.03 -0.35 11.73
C THR A 274 12.46 -1.79 11.86
N ALA A 275 11.81 -2.70 11.12
CA ALA A 275 12.07 -4.14 11.18
C ALA A 275 11.58 -4.87 9.93
N ALA A 276 12.05 -6.11 9.75
CA ALA A 276 11.41 -7.11 8.92
C ALA A 276 11.41 -8.45 9.67
N HIS A 277 10.25 -9.07 9.74
CA HIS A 277 10.01 -10.32 10.44
C HIS A 277 9.62 -11.41 9.46
N ILE A 278 10.00 -12.65 9.75
CA ILE A 278 9.55 -13.82 9.01
C ILE A 278 8.33 -14.36 9.75
N LEU A 279 7.20 -14.47 9.06
CA LEU A 279 6.00 -15.07 9.64
C LEU A 279 6.15 -16.59 9.64
N GLU A 280 5.81 -17.21 10.76
CA GLU A 280 5.93 -18.67 10.93
C GLU A 280 4.93 -19.44 10.05
N GLN A 281 3.79 -18.84 9.80
CA GLN A 281 2.79 -19.42 8.91
C GLN A 281 3.24 -19.27 7.46
N GLN A 282 3.44 -20.40 6.80
CA GLN A 282 3.62 -20.42 5.36
C GLN A 282 2.27 -20.20 4.69
N GLY A 283 2.10 -19.00 4.10
CA GLY A 283 0.95 -18.75 3.24
C GLY A 283 0.98 -19.60 1.97
N PRO A 284 -0.10 -19.60 1.17
CA PRO A 284 -0.19 -20.36 -0.08
C PRO A 284 0.90 -19.96 -1.10
N TRP A 285 1.56 -18.83 -0.87
CA TRP A 285 2.55 -18.24 -1.77
C TRP A 285 4.00 -18.48 -1.35
N GLY A 286 4.25 -19.08 -0.17
CA GLY A 286 5.59 -19.36 0.37
C GLY A 286 5.85 -18.68 1.72
N ARG A 287 7.13 -18.45 2.01
CA ARG A 287 7.57 -17.79 3.24
C ARG A 287 7.32 -16.30 3.17
N VAL A 288 6.49 -15.80 4.06
CA VAL A 288 6.11 -14.38 4.11
C VAL A 288 7.08 -13.60 4.98
N HIS A 289 7.55 -12.47 4.44
CA HIS A 289 8.34 -11.48 5.16
C HIS A 289 7.48 -10.25 5.40
N ARG A 290 7.28 -9.90 6.67
CA ARG A 290 6.55 -8.70 7.09
C ARG A 290 7.53 -7.57 7.36
N PHE A 291 7.56 -6.59 6.48
CA PHE A 291 8.29 -5.36 6.71
C PHE A 291 7.44 -4.40 7.53
N GLN A 292 8.06 -3.73 8.50
CA GLN A 292 7.38 -2.81 9.40
C GLN A 292 8.03 -1.42 9.36
N GLY A 293 7.20 -0.41 9.55
CA GLY A 293 7.64 0.96 9.62
C GLY A 293 6.84 1.79 10.60
N LEU A 294 7.38 2.93 10.92
CA LEU A 294 6.78 3.96 11.74
C LEU A 294 6.87 5.29 11.01
N SER A 295 5.80 6.07 11.06
CA SER A 295 5.79 7.42 10.52
C SER A 295 4.94 8.36 11.37
N LEU A 296 5.26 9.65 11.30
CA LEU A 296 4.43 10.70 11.86
C LEU A 296 4.14 11.76 10.79
N PRO A 297 2.92 12.28 10.74
CA PRO A 297 2.55 13.30 9.78
C PRO A 297 3.22 14.64 10.10
N ARG A 298 3.42 15.46 9.05
CA ARG A 298 4.05 16.78 9.14
C ARG A 298 3.36 17.72 10.12
N GLN A 299 2.06 17.55 10.32
CA GLN A 299 1.25 18.38 11.20
C GLN A 299 1.43 18.06 12.69
N LEU A 300 1.96 16.88 13.03
CA LEU A 300 2.19 16.42 14.40
C LEU A 300 3.68 16.44 14.71
N ARG A 301 4.10 17.36 15.58
CA ARG A 301 5.48 17.45 16.06
C ARG A 301 5.62 16.75 17.39
N VAL A 302 6.65 15.93 17.51
CA VAL A 302 6.98 15.24 18.75
C VAL A 302 8.40 15.54 19.20
N PHE A 303 8.64 15.45 20.49
CA PHE A 303 10.00 15.55 21.01
C PHE A 303 10.80 14.29 20.66
N TYR A 304 12.12 14.43 20.54
CA TYR A 304 13.02 13.34 20.16
C TYR A 304 12.88 12.09 21.04
N HIS A 305 12.76 12.24 22.36
CA HIS A 305 12.62 11.09 23.26
C HIS A 305 11.30 10.32 23.07
N ILE A 306 10.23 11.00 22.63
CA ILE A 306 8.96 10.35 22.26
C ILE A 306 9.15 9.53 20.98
N TRP A 307 9.81 10.14 19.97
CA TRP A 307 10.14 9.44 18.73
C TRP A 307 10.96 8.17 18.98
N GLU A 308 12.01 8.26 19.79
CA GLU A 308 12.84 7.10 20.14
C GLU A 308 12.06 5.99 20.87
N ARG A 309 11.10 6.35 21.71
CA ARG A 309 10.23 5.38 22.38
C ARG A 309 9.29 4.69 21.40
N LEU A 310 8.65 5.45 20.49
CA LEU A 310 7.80 4.91 19.44
C LEU A 310 8.58 3.98 18.49
N ARG A 311 9.75 4.40 18.06
CA ARG A 311 10.68 3.67 17.23
C ARG A 311 11.09 2.32 17.84
N ARG A 312 11.40 2.31 19.15
CA ARG A 312 11.74 1.06 19.85
C ARG A 312 10.55 0.10 19.88
N ARG A 313 9.34 0.62 20.12
CA ARG A 313 8.12 -0.17 20.10
C ARG A 313 7.83 -0.74 18.72
N ALA A 314 7.99 0.05 17.66
CA ALA A 314 7.72 -0.34 16.28
C ALA A 314 8.67 -1.43 15.72
N ARG A 315 9.68 -1.86 16.49
CA ARG A 315 10.54 -3.00 16.15
C ARG A 315 9.95 -4.34 16.56
N ASN A 316 8.99 -4.34 17.48
CA ASN A 316 8.33 -5.58 17.91
C ASN A 316 7.38 -6.04 16.79
N PRO A 317 7.23 -7.36 16.58
CA PRO A 317 6.27 -7.89 15.63
C PRO A 317 4.86 -7.38 15.90
N VAL A 318 4.16 -7.02 14.84
CA VAL A 318 2.76 -6.58 14.89
C VAL A 318 1.88 -7.71 14.39
N GLU A 319 0.84 -8.05 15.17
CA GLU A 319 -0.16 -9.05 14.83
C GLU A 319 -1.34 -8.41 14.10
N ASP A 320 -1.92 -9.14 13.16
CA ASP A 320 -3.09 -8.71 12.41
C ASP A 320 -4.34 -8.71 13.29
N THR A 321 -5.28 -7.83 12.97
CA THR A 321 -6.58 -7.79 13.64
C THR A 321 -7.39 -9.06 13.42
N ASP A 322 -7.18 -9.74 12.29
CA ASP A 322 -7.91 -10.97 11.91
C ASP A 322 -7.43 -12.20 12.70
N SER A 323 -6.16 -12.25 13.11
CA SER A 323 -5.65 -13.35 13.94
C SER A 323 -6.27 -13.36 15.34
N ARG A 324 -6.72 -12.21 15.87
CA ARG A 324 -7.39 -12.13 17.18
C ARG A 324 -8.84 -12.61 17.17
N LYS A 325 -9.50 -12.64 16.01
CA LYS A 325 -10.88 -13.15 15.89
C LYS A 325 -10.96 -14.67 15.88
N ALA A 326 -9.85 -15.35 15.64
CA ALA A 326 -9.78 -16.80 15.58
C ALA A 326 -9.52 -17.49 16.95
N GLU A 327 -9.11 -16.74 17.98
CA GLU A 327 -8.68 -17.30 19.29
C GLU A 327 -9.68 -17.12 20.45
N ASP A 328 -10.90 -16.58 20.25
CA ASP A 328 -11.86 -16.49 21.33
C ASP A 328 -13.25 -16.99 20.99
N PRO A 329 -13.54 -18.26 21.30
CA PRO A 329 -14.80 -18.61 21.88
C PRO A 329 -14.64 -19.58 23.07
N SER A 330 -14.20 -19.17 24.23
CA SER A 330 -14.55 -19.78 25.51
C SER A 330 -13.56 -19.42 26.64
N GLU A 331 -13.70 -18.27 27.25
CA GLU A 331 -13.42 -18.19 28.67
C GLU A 331 -14.66 -17.64 29.36
N GLY A 332 -15.32 -18.62 30.01
CA GLY A 332 -16.56 -18.42 30.73
C GLY A 332 -16.42 -17.42 31.85
N LEU A 333 -17.45 -16.57 31.97
CA LEU A 333 -17.80 -15.86 33.19
C LEU A 333 -17.75 -16.82 34.37
N THR A 334 -16.77 -16.71 35.20
CA THR A 334 -16.88 -17.08 36.61
C THR A 334 -17.05 -15.81 37.39
N THR A 335 -18.30 -15.51 37.75
CA THR A 335 -18.66 -14.58 38.80
C THR A 335 -18.10 -15.07 40.12
N PRO A 336 -17.41 -14.25 40.93
CA PRO A 336 -17.18 -14.58 42.31
C PRO A 336 -18.47 -14.32 43.08
N ASP A 337 -18.89 -15.39 43.73
CA ASP A 337 -20.02 -15.49 44.65
C ASP A 337 -19.86 -14.50 45.82
N SER A 338 -20.90 -13.70 46.05
CA SER A 338 -21.04 -12.83 47.20
C SER A 338 -21.69 -13.61 48.30
N SER A 339 -20.95 -14.01 49.32
CA SER A 339 -21.56 -14.34 50.60
C SER A 339 -20.63 -14.06 51.77
N SER A 340 -21.18 -13.17 52.63
CA SER A 340 -21.00 -13.05 54.08
C SER A 340 -19.59 -12.74 54.64
N GLU A 341 -19.44 -11.61 55.30
CA GLU A 341 -19.65 -11.54 56.72
C GLU A 341 -19.69 -10.10 57.28
N THR A 342 -20.74 -9.91 58.04
CA THR A 342 -21.01 -8.78 58.93
C THR A 342 -20.13 -8.88 60.18
N GLN A 343 -19.70 -7.76 60.69
CA GLN A 343 -19.56 -7.37 62.13
C GLN A 343 -18.19 -6.73 62.46
N GLN A 344 -18.32 -5.52 62.89
CA GLN A 344 -18.22 -4.94 64.21
C GLN A 344 -17.01 -4.00 64.42
N GLN A 345 -17.43 -2.83 64.92
CA GLN A 345 -16.85 -1.99 65.96
C GLN A 345 -15.64 -1.11 65.56
N SER A 346 -15.87 0.23 65.57
CA SER A 346 -15.98 1.12 66.74
C SER A 346 -14.61 1.61 67.24
N GLU A 347 -14.54 2.94 67.33
CA GLU A 347 -13.67 3.73 68.24
C GLU A 347 -12.18 3.87 67.92
N ARG A 348 -11.77 4.95 67.37
CA ARG A 348 -11.17 6.15 68.02
C ARG A 348 -10.84 7.24 67.01
#